data_a1b1b75ee67c98aceb635dec2059d093
#
_entry.id   a1b1b75ee67c98aceb635dec2059d093
#
_cell.length_a   1.000
_cell.length_b   1.000
_cell.length_c   1.000
_cell.angle_alpha   90.00
_cell.angle_beta   90.00
_cell.angle_gamma   90.00
#
_symmetry.space_group_name_H-M   'P 1'
#
loop_
_entity.id
_entity.type
_entity.pdbx_description
1 polymer ?
#
loop_
_entity_poly.entity_id
_entity_poly.type
_entity_poly.pdbx_seq_one_letter_code
_entity_poly.pdbx_strand_id
1 'polypeptide(L)'
;MDLQISSKGDEGSDFRHIPSLSADPAPKTLSSPTTTGPGFFHHGRWLSMASAGEEESNIILAIRFRRTAEKFRQWLWDRRDNIAAVVRSHLHLPKDDGNYFLEVIPTEYWRQGGFNMCVLVVAMVGGRATSRFVFRCPLPHKLAESQYPGTMDEKIRCEVASYVWIQEHCPDIRIPALYAFGFSDGTQFTHTSQAPFSLRVARRVRRWVHRILGRPLLSNYNRNTSAPAIGTPYVLLEFIGPEVGNMLSMTWEQHINDAERRARLYEGISRIMLSLTRLPQTRIGCYRFNPNDTTITLANRPLLSTTIIFENANTPRTIQPSETYHNTDSFLSDMLSFFDDQFLHDPHAVRSENDANILVDDDWNITCLIDLEWICALPIEMLEVPSWLTNRSPEQLTGEHLDLFDNERQVFLSAMDKELKNVQQEHDIQITSIMRDSWTSKRVWFWTCIQSVNLWLFLIEDHILPKFSYHDGIDDDLKRVSTVWREGVRQIVEAKQREETEYQKELQHLLKEEMAAK
;
A
#
# COMPACT_ATOMS: atom_id res chain seq x y z
N MET A 1 -2.69 29.96 -11.77
CA MET A 1 -2.73 29.21 -13.01
C MET A 1 -4.15 28.70 -13.09
N ASP A 2 -4.94 29.36 -13.93
CA ASP A 2 -6.37 29.13 -14.05
C ASP A 2 -6.60 27.82 -14.78
N LEU A 3 -7.24 26.87 -14.10
CA LEU A 3 -7.83 25.71 -14.77
C LEU A 3 -9.08 26.21 -15.52
N GLN A 4 -8.87 26.69 -16.75
CA GLN A 4 -9.94 26.79 -17.71
C GLN A 4 -10.40 25.38 -18.06
N ILE A 5 -11.65 25.09 -17.78
CA ILE A 5 -12.38 23.94 -18.29
C ILE A 5 -12.47 24.14 -19.82
N SER A 6 -11.56 23.50 -20.54
CA SER A 6 -11.60 23.43 -22.00
C SER A 6 -12.71 22.47 -22.40
N SER A 7 -13.84 23.01 -22.83
CA SER A 7 -14.87 22.28 -23.55
C SER A 7 -14.35 21.97 -24.95
N LYS A 8 -13.65 20.86 -25.14
CA LYS A 8 -13.58 20.20 -26.45
C LYS A 8 -14.63 19.10 -26.46
N GLY A 9 -15.65 19.32 -27.28
CA GLY A 9 -16.65 18.33 -27.59
C GLY A 9 -15.97 17.11 -28.20
N ASP A 10 -16.20 15.98 -27.58
CA ASP A 10 -15.94 14.69 -28.17
C ASP A 10 -17.25 13.91 -28.29
N GLU A 11 -17.41 13.27 -29.42
CA GLU A 11 -18.65 12.69 -29.90
C GLU A 11 -19.10 11.52 -29.00
N GLY A 12 -20.42 11.44 -28.84
CA GLY A 12 -21.17 10.55 -27.98
C GLY A 12 -20.64 9.12 -27.83
N SER A 13 -20.08 8.81 -26.71
CA SER A 13 -19.89 7.43 -26.28
C SER A 13 -21.11 6.99 -25.45
N ASP A 14 -21.86 6.07 -26.05
CA ASP A 14 -22.99 5.35 -25.45
C ASP A 14 -22.52 4.65 -24.17
N PHE A 15 -23.20 4.84 -23.04
CA PHE A 15 -22.90 4.28 -21.72
C PHE A 15 -22.81 2.73 -21.66
N ARG A 16 -23.13 2.07 -22.76
CA ARG A 16 -23.00 0.59 -22.89
C ARG A 16 -21.56 0.11 -23.02
N HIS A 17 -20.61 1.01 -23.25
CA HIS A 17 -19.18 0.78 -23.16
C HIS A 17 -18.58 1.69 -22.08
N ILE A 18 -18.82 1.35 -20.78
CA ILE A 18 -17.79 1.60 -19.78
C ILE A 18 -16.62 0.74 -20.25
N PRO A 19 -15.48 1.32 -20.70
CA PRO A 19 -14.29 0.49 -20.95
C PRO A 19 -14.12 -0.27 -19.65
N SER A 20 -14.09 -1.58 -19.70
CA SER A 20 -13.87 -2.40 -18.54
C SER A 20 -12.70 -1.76 -17.81
N LEU A 21 -12.96 -1.10 -16.66
CA LEU A 21 -11.98 -1.08 -15.61
C LEU A 21 -11.56 -2.52 -15.58
N SER A 22 -10.33 -2.81 -16.03
CA SER A 22 -9.88 -4.19 -16.10
C SER A 22 -10.18 -4.76 -14.73
N ALA A 23 -11.27 -5.51 -14.68
CA ALA A 23 -11.33 -6.54 -13.70
C ALA A 23 -9.95 -7.19 -13.77
N ASP A 24 -9.38 -7.57 -12.67
CA ASP A 24 -8.54 -8.75 -12.70
C ASP A 24 -9.11 -9.60 -13.81
N PRO A 25 -8.37 -9.86 -14.91
CA PRO A 25 -8.95 -10.35 -16.14
C PRO A 25 -9.91 -11.41 -15.70
N ALA A 26 -11.22 -11.15 -15.94
CA ALA A 26 -12.29 -12.01 -15.44
C ALA A 26 -11.78 -13.40 -15.76
N PRO A 27 -11.53 -14.26 -14.78
CA PRO A 27 -10.64 -15.40 -14.95
C PRO A 27 -11.00 -15.95 -16.30
N LYS A 28 -10.05 -15.90 -17.24
CA LYS A 28 -10.27 -16.39 -18.61
C LYS A 28 -11.08 -17.62 -18.38
N THR A 29 -12.27 -17.73 -18.93
CA THR A 29 -13.06 -18.95 -18.85
C THR A 29 -12.17 -20.09 -19.36
N LEU A 30 -11.20 -20.42 -18.53
CA LEU A 30 -10.54 -21.69 -18.54
C LEU A 30 -11.71 -22.63 -18.46
N SER A 31 -11.95 -23.34 -19.55
CA SER A 31 -12.84 -24.47 -19.65
C SER A 31 -12.98 -25.08 -18.28
N SER A 32 -14.17 -24.88 -17.66
CA SER A 32 -14.46 -25.32 -16.31
C SER A 32 -13.81 -26.67 -16.11
N PRO A 33 -12.81 -26.81 -15.24
CA PRO A 33 -12.40 -28.15 -14.89
C PRO A 33 -13.65 -28.74 -14.27
N THR A 34 -14.15 -29.83 -14.81
CA THR A 34 -15.22 -30.67 -14.28
C THR A 34 -14.76 -31.28 -12.95
N THR A 35 -14.44 -30.43 -11.98
CA THR A 35 -14.18 -30.82 -10.60
C THR A 35 -15.48 -30.70 -9.83
N THR A 36 -16.27 -31.77 -9.92
CA THR A 36 -17.50 -32.02 -9.16
C THR A 36 -17.19 -32.37 -7.71
N GLY A 37 -16.43 -31.52 -7.00
CA GLY A 37 -16.11 -31.73 -5.60
C GLY A 37 -16.38 -30.47 -4.77
N PRO A 38 -16.58 -30.63 -3.44
CA PRO A 38 -16.68 -29.52 -2.53
C PRO A 38 -15.37 -28.71 -2.48
N GLY A 39 -15.45 -27.39 -2.73
CA GLY A 39 -14.28 -26.55 -2.76
C GLY A 39 -14.60 -25.05 -2.70
N PHE A 40 -13.55 -24.28 -2.70
CA PHE A 40 -13.55 -22.86 -2.46
C PHE A 40 -12.66 -22.14 -3.50
N PHE A 41 -13.10 -20.98 -4.00
CA PHE A 41 -12.33 -20.19 -4.96
C PHE A 41 -11.42 -19.22 -4.22
N HIS A 42 -10.09 -19.33 -4.44
CA HIS A 42 -9.09 -18.51 -3.79
C HIS A 42 -7.98 -18.15 -4.78
N HIS A 43 -7.60 -16.89 -4.88
CA HIS A 43 -6.59 -16.35 -5.82
C HIS A 43 -6.70 -16.90 -7.26
N GLY A 44 -7.94 -16.94 -7.81
CA GLY A 44 -8.16 -17.43 -9.17
C GLY A 44 -8.09 -18.95 -9.34
N ARG A 45 -7.90 -19.74 -8.28
CA ARG A 45 -7.86 -21.21 -8.29
C ARG A 45 -9.01 -21.80 -7.51
N TRP A 46 -9.47 -22.96 -7.95
CA TRP A 46 -10.41 -23.76 -7.19
C TRP A 46 -9.63 -24.66 -6.22
N LEU A 47 -9.83 -24.49 -4.92
CA LEU A 47 -9.25 -25.31 -3.89
C LEU A 47 -10.26 -26.35 -3.42
N SER A 48 -9.89 -27.62 -3.45
CA SER A 48 -10.63 -28.69 -2.79
C SER A 48 -10.42 -28.61 -1.28
N MET A 49 -11.21 -29.36 -0.50
CA MET A 49 -11.02 -29.44 0.97
C MET A 49 -9.62 -29.94 1.33
N ALA A 50 -9.06 -30.89 0.58
CA ALA A 50 -7.72 -31.41 0.81
C ALA A 50 -6.66 -30.37 0.47
N SER A 51 -6.73 -29.76 -0.74
CA SER A 51 -5.75 -28.76 -1.16
C SER A 51 -5.82 -27.46 -0.34
N ALA A 52 -6.98 -27.11 0.21
CA ALA A 52 -7.09 -25.95 1.10
C ALA A 52 -6.39 -26.17 2.46
N GLY A 53 -6.27 -27.42 2.91
CA GLY A 53 -5.51 -27.78 4.11
C GLY A 53 -3.99 -27.78 3.92
N GLU A 54 -3.53 -27.93 2.67
CA GLU A 54 -2.12 -27.92 2.28
C GLU A 54 -1.65 -26.52 1.84
N GLU A 55 -2.58 -25.57 1.67
CA GLU A 55 -2.22 -24.19 1.34
C GLU A 55 -1.45 -23.54 2.48
N GLU A 56 -0.34 -22.91 2.13
CA GLU A 56 0.46 -22.16 3.09
C GLU A 56 -0.22 -20.86 3.54
N SER A 57 -1.25 -20.37 2.81
CA SER A 57 -2.03 -19.18 3.19
C SER A 57 -3.10 -19.50 4.22
N ASN A 58 -3.41 -18.53 5.10
CA ASN A 58 -4.48 -18.70 6.09
C ASN A 58 -5.87 -18.62 5.44
N ILE A 59 -6.38 -19.76 5.00
CA ILE A 59 -7.67 -19.88 4.31
C ILE A 59 -8.85 -19.49 5.23
N ILE A 60 -8.77 -19.81 6.52
CA ILE A 60 -9.81 -19.42 7.50
C ILE A 60 -9.93 -17.91 7.54
N LEU A 61 -8.79 -17.21 7.65
CA LEU A 61 -8.76 -15.76 7.69
C LEU A 61 -9.26 -15.16 6.36
N ALA A 62 -8.86 -15.74 5.22
CA ALA A 62 -9.33 -15.32 3.90
C ALA A 62 -10.86 -15.40 3.77
N ILE A 63 -11.48 -16.50 4.23
CA ILE A 63 -12.93 -16.66 4.23
C ILE A 63 -13.60 -15.62 5.15
N ARG A 64 -13.10 -15.44 6.37
CA ARG A 64 -13.61 -14.46 7.33
C ARG A 64 -13.50 -13.03 6.79
N PHE A 65 -12.37 -12.67 6.19
CA PHE A 65 -12.15 -11.35 5.59
C PHE A 65 -13.10 -11.10 4.42
N ARG A 66 -13.30 -12.07 3.53
CA ARG A 66 -14.25 -11.95 2.43
C ARG A 66 -15.68 -11.69 2.94
N ARG A 67 -16.15 -12.47 3.91
CA ARG A 67 -17.48 -12.29 4.52
C ARG A 67 -17.63 -10.90 5.18
N THR A 68 -16.59 -10.42 5.84
CA THR A 68 -16.60 -9.11 6.52
C THR A 68 -16.51 -7.97 5.51
N ALA A 69 -15.69 -8.12 4.47
CA ALA A 69 -15.59 -7.14 3.39
C ALA A 69 -16.95 -6.97 2.66
N GLU A 70 -17.68 -8.07 2.43
CA GLU A 70 -19.00 -8.01 1.79
C GLU A 70 -20.03 -7.28 2.67
N LYS A 71 -20.02 -7.54 3.99
CA LYS A 71 -20.85 -6.77 4.95
C LYS A 71 -20.51 -5.29 4.94
N PHE A 72 -19.22 -4.95 4.88
CA PHE A 72 -18.77 -3.55 4.82
C PHE A 72 -19.14 -2.90 3.49
N ARG A 73 -19.05 -3.62 2.36
CA ARG A 73 -19.50 -3.17 1.04
C ARG A 73 -20.99 -2.84 1.05
N GLN A 74 -21.82 -3.74 1.60
CA GLN A 74 -23.25 -3.50 1.74
C GLN A 74 -23.53 -2.31 2.66
N TRP A 75 -22.81 -2.19 3.77
CA TRP A 75 -22.93 -1.07 4.72
C TRP A 75 -22.62 0.29 4.03
N LEU A 76 -21.62 0.36 3.15
CA LEU A 76 -21.31 1.54 2.36
C LEU A 76 -22.39 1.80 1.30
N TRP A 77 -22.90 0.74 0.65
CA TRP A 77 -23.97 0.85 -0.34
C TRP A 77 -25.26 1.44 0.24
N ASP A 78 -25.64 1.01 1.44
CA ASP A 78 -26.80 1.55 2.15
C ASP A 78 -26.64 3.05 2.47
N ARG A 79 -25.39 3.55 2.47
CA ARG A 79 -25.03 4.97 2.72
C ARG A 79 -24.63 5.74 1.45
N ARG A 80 -24.88 5.19 0.27
CA ARG A 80 -24.49 5.81 -1.01
C ARG A 80 -24.97 7.26 -1.16
N ASP A 81 -26.19 7.57 -0.68
CA ASP A 81 -26.74 8.93 -0.74
C ASP A 81 -25.95 9.90 0.17
N ASN A 82 -25.52 9.42 1.34
CA ASN A 82 -24.63 10.18 2.21
C ASN A 82 -23.25 10.36 1.59
N ILE A 83 -22.70 9.34 0.94
CA ILE A 83 -21.42 9.43 0.20
C ILE A 83 -21.53 10.50 -0.90
N ALA A 84 -22.59 10.48 -1.71
CA ALA A 84 -22.85 11.50 -2.72
C ALA A 84 -22.96 12.90 -2.11
N ALA A 85 -23.66 13.05 -0.97
CA ALA A 85 -23.79 14.31 -0.27
C ALA A 85 -22.45 14.84 0.29
N VAL A 86 -21.58 13.95 0.80
CA VAL A 86 -20.22 14.29 1.23
C VAL A 86 -19.37 14.78 0.06
N VAL A 87 -19.36 14.04 -1.05
CA VAL A 87 -18.62 14.42 -2.27
C VAL A 87 -19.09 15.78 -2.78
N ARG A 88 -20.41 15.99 -2.83
CA ARG A 88 -21.00 17.28 -3.22
C ARG A 88 -20.56 18.43 -2.33
N SER A 89 -20.57 18.22 -1.02
CA SER A 89 -20.17 19.24 -0.04
C SER A 89 -18.70 19.62 -0.21
N HIS A 90 -17.81 18.64 -0.39
CA HIS A 90 -16.38 18.90 -0.53
C HIS A 90 -16.00 19.59 -1.84
N LEU A 91 -16.67 19.24 -2.92
CA LEU A 91 -16.38 19.76 -4.26
C LEU A 91 -17.25 20.98 -4.62
N HIS A 92 -18.11 21.44 -3.70
CA HIS A 92 -19.06 22.52 -3.93
C HIS A 92 -19.90 22.36 -5.21
N LEU A 93 -20.30 21.11 -5.48
CA LEU A 93 -21.06 20.78 -6.68
C LEU A 93 -22.53 21.21 -6.54
N PRO A 94 -23.23 21.51 -7.66
CA PRO A 94 -24.63 21.87 -7.65
C PRO A 94 -25.51 20.83 -6.95
N LYS A 95 -26.69 21.24 -6.51
CA LYS A 95 -27.75 20.31 -6.08
C LYS A 95 -28.27 19.53 -7.27
N ASP A 96 -28.77 18.34 -7.00
CA ASP A 96 -29.41 17.54 -8.05
C ASP A 96 -30.66 18.30 -8.57
N ASP A 97 -30.73 18.50 -9.88
CA ASP A 97 -31.81 19.24 -10.56
C ASP A 97 -32.42 18.44 -11.73
N GLY A 98 -32.11 17.14 -11.84
CA GLY A 98 -32.53 16.27 -12.92
C GLY A 98 -31.62 16.31 -14.15
N ASN A 99 -30.95 17.45 -14.41
CA ASN A 99 -29.92 17.55 -15.44
C ASN A 99 -28.52 17.30 -14.89
N TYR A 100 -28.26 17.69 -13.64
CA TYR A 100 -27.04 17.42 -12.89
C TYR A 100 -27.35 16.55 -11.68
N PHE A 101 -26.63 15.43 -11.52
CA PHE A 101 -26.68 14.60 -10.31
C PHE A 101 -25.37 13.86 -10.08
N LEU A 102 -25.14 13.47 -8.82
CA LEU A 102 -24.04 12.58 -8.44
C LEU A 102 -24.58 11.16 -8.30
N GLU A 103 -23.92 10.24 -8.94
CA GLU A 103 -24.23 8.81 -8.88
C GLU A 103 -23.10 8.05 -8.21
N VAL A 104 -23.42 7.28 -7.18
CA VAL A 104 -22.53 6.23 -6.66
C VAL A 104 -22.78 4.98 -7.50
N ILE A 105 -21.77 4.60 -8.25
CA ILE A 105 -21.86 3.47 -9.19
C ILE A 105 -22.11 2.16 -8.43
N PRO A 106 -22.86 1.19 -8.99
CA PRO A 106 -23.16 -0.08 -8.35
C PRO A 106 -21.93 -0.86 -7.87
N THR A 107 -22.12 -1.66 -6.82
CA THR A 107 -21.04 -2.30 -6.03
C THR A 107 -20.17 -3.26 -6.82
N GLU A 108 -20.65 -3.81 -7.94
CA GLU A 108 -19.90 -4.67 -8.84
C GLU A 108 -18.74 -3.96 -9.56
N TYR A 109 -18.80 -2.62 -9.64
CA TYR A 109 -17.72 -1.79 -10.20
C TYR A 109 -16.75 -1.25 -9.16
N TRP A 110 -17.01 -1.51 -7.88
CA TRP A 110 -16.11 -1.10 -6.82
C TRP A 110 -14.86 -1.96 -6.80
N ARG A 111 -13.75 -1.36 -6.41
CA ARG A 111 -12.49 -2.05 -6.25
C ARG A 111 -12.17 -2.23 -4.78
N GLN A 112 -11.72 -3.41 -4.43
CA GLN A 112 -11.19 -3.72 -3.11
C GLN A 112 -9.71 -4.04 -3.26
N GLY A 113 -8.87 -3.25 -2.59
CA GLY A 113 -7.45 -3.54 -2.41
C GLY A 113 -7.20 -4.35 -1.12
N GLY A 114 -5.93 -4.49 -0.77
CA GLY A 114 -5.51 -5.16 0.48
C GLY A 114 -6.13 -4.54 1.72
N PHE A 115 -6.18 -3.21 1.78
CA PHE A 115 -6.58 -2.46 2.98
C PHE A 115 -7.73 -1.48 2.77
N ASN A 116 -8.21 -1.28 1.56
CA ASN A 116 -9.22 -0.27 1.24
C ASN A 116 -10.34 -0.80 0.36
N MET A 117 -11.52 -0.17 0.50
CA MET A 117 -12.63 -0.25 -0.44
C MET A 117 -12.71 1.06 -1.22
N CYS A 118 -12.67 0.97 -2.55
CA CYS A 118 -12.75 2.11 -3.47
C CYS A 118 -14.14 2.18 -4.09
N VAL A 119 -14.91 3.18 -3.70
CA VAL A 119 -16.26 3.48 -4.20
C VAL A 119 -16.14 4.49 -5.33
N LEU A 120 -16.65 4.17 -6.51
CA LEU A 120 -16.66 5.06 -7.66
C LEU A 120 -17.87 5.99 -7.59
N VAL A 121 -17.63 7.31 -7.66
CA VAL A 121 -18.66 8.35 -7.70
C VAL A 121 -18.52 9.15 -9.00
N VAL A 122 -19.62 9.34 -9.71
CA VAL A 122 -19.64 9.97 -11.02
C VAL A 122 -20.58 11.18 -11.00
N ALA A 123 -20.10 12.30 -11.52
CA ALA A 123 -20.93 13.46 -11.79
C ALA A 123 -21.54 13.34 -13.19
N MET A 124 -22.86 13.41 -13.26
CA MET A 124 -23.64 13.29 -14.48
C MET A 124 -24.25 14.64 -14.85
N VAL A 125 -24.14 15.01 -16.13
CA VAL A 125 -24.79 16.21 -16.71
C VAL A 125 -25.48 15.81 -18.01
N GLY A 126 -26.79 16.03 -18.09
CA GLY A 126 -27.56 15.64 -19.27
C GLY A 126 -27.47 14.14 -19.62
N GLY A 127 -27.31 13.28 -18.61
CA GLY A 127 -27.15 11.84 -18.79
C GLY A 127 -25.76 11.39 -19.23
N ARG A 128 -24.75 12.30 -19.22
CA ARG A 128 -23.34 11.97 -19.56
C ARG A 128 -22.45 12.15 -18.34
N ALA A 129 -21.48 11.25 -18.15
CA ALA A 129 -20.45 11.38 -17.14
C ALA A 129 -19.50 12.53 -17.49
N THR A 130 -19.33 13.48 -16.57
CA THR A 130 -18.46 14.64 -16.77
C THR A 130 -17.23 14.60 -15.88
N SER A 131 -17.34 13.97 -14.70
CA SER A 131 -16.22 13.83 -13.76
C SER A 131 -16.38 12.56 -12.96
N ARG A 132 -15.26 11.95 -12.61
CA ARG A 132 -15.19 10.71 -11.82
C ARG A 132 -14.32 10.92 -10.60
N PHE A 133 -14.71 10.33 -9.48
CA PHE A 133 -14.04 10.45 -8.19
C PHE A 133 -13.97 9.08 -7.54
N VAL A 134 -12.91 8.86 -6.74
CA VAL A 134 -12.76 7.67 -5.90
C VAL A 134 -12.96 8.07 -4.45
N PHE A 135 -14.00 7.55 -3.83
CA PHE A 135 -14.24 7.65 -2.39
C PHE A 135 -13.70 6.37 -1.75
N ARG A 136 -12.53 6.46 -1.09
CA ARG A 136 -11.78 5.31 -0.58
C ARG A 136 -11.89 5.24 0.93
N CYS A 137 -12.36 4.10 1.44
CA CYS A 137 -12.49 3.81 2.87
C CYS A 137 -11.55 2.70 3.30
N PRO A 138 -10.84 2.82 4.42
CA PRO A 138 -10.08 1.72 4.98
C PRO A 138 -10.99 0.58 5.44
N LEU A 139 -10.49 -0.66 5.32
CA LEU A 139 -11.21 -1.89 5.72
C LEU A 139 -10.94 -2.17 7.22
N PRO A 140 -11.93 -2.02 8.12
CA PRO A 140 -11.71 -2.15 9.57
C PRO A 140 -11.09 -3.49 9.97
N HIS A 141 -11.54 -4.57 9.34
CA HIS A 141 -11.11 -5.93 9.63
C HIS A 141 -9.69 -6.28 9.12
N LYS A 142 -9.06 -5.38 8.37
CA LYS A 142 -7.69 -5.52 7.87
C LYS A 142 -6.68 -4.68 8.67
N LEU A 143 -7.16 -3.82 9.56
CA LEU A 143 -6.36 -2.76 10.20
C LEU A 143 -6.24 -2.88 11.71
N ALA A 144 -6.50 -4.06 12.29
CA ALA A 144 -6.48 -4.27 13.73
C ALA A 144 -7.39 -3.31 14.53
N GLU A 145 -8.39 -2.69 13.90
CA GLU A 145 -9.24 -1.66 14.52
C GLU A 145 -10.04 -2.20 15.73
N SER A 146 -10.40 -3.50 15.72
CA SER A 146 -11.10 -4.15 16.81
C SER A 146 -10.23 -4.33 18.05
N GLN A 147 -8.92 -4.50 17.88
CA GLN A 147 -7.95 -4.71 18.96
C GLN A 147 -7.33 -3.39 19.40
N TYR A 148 -7.07 -2.50 18.46
CA TYR A 148 -6.45 -1.20 18.67
C TYR A 148 -7.30 -0.10 18.03
N PRO A 149 -8.39 0.33 18.69
CA PRO A 149 -9.27 1.36 18.15
C PRO A 149 -8.52 2.65 17.79
N GLY A 150 -8.81 3.20 16.63
CA GLY A 150 -8.15 4.39 16.07
C GLY A 150 -7.03 4.09 15.08
N THR A 151 -6.75 2.83 14.76
CA THR A 151 -5.74 2.46 13.74
C THR A 151 -6.15 2.89 12.34
N MET A 152 -7.45 2.87 12.02
CA MET A 152 -7.95 3.44 10.75
C MET A 152 -7.66 4.93 10.64
N ASP A 153 -7.88 5.68 11.71
CA ASP A 153 -7.57 7.13 11.73
C ASP A 153 -6.06 7.38 11.69
N GLU A 154 -5.25 6.56 12.38
CA GLU A 154 -3.79 6.60 12.30
C GLU A 154 -3.33 6.46 10.84
N LYS A 155 -3.83 5.44 10.14
CA LYS A 155 -3.54 5.19 8.73
C LYS A 155 -3.90 6.39 7.84
N ILE A 156 -5.12 6.91 7.95
CA ILE A 156 -5.56 8.06 7.13
C ILE A 156 -4.74 9.31 7.44
N ARG A 157 -4.37 9.55 8.70
CA ARG A 157 -3.49 10.69 9.07
C ARG A 157 -2.12 10.58 8.44
N CYS A 158 -1.53 9.38 8.39
CA CYS A 158 -0.23 9.15 7.76
C CYS A 158 -0.33 9.26 6.24
N GLU A 159 -1.33 8.65 5.62
CA GLU A 159 -1.56 8.71 4.19
C GLU A 159 -1.77 10.15 3.69
N VAL A 160 -2.66 10.92 4.32
CA VAL A 160 -2.88 12.34 4.01
C VAL A 160 -1.60 13.16 4.16
N ALA A 161 -0.81 12.89 5.21
CA ALA A 161 0.46 13.57 5.41
C ALA A 161 1.47 13.24 4.30
N SER A 162 1.49 12.01 3.79
CA SER A 162 2.29 11.61 2.62
C SER A 162 1.89 12.39 1.37
N TYR A 163 0.59 12.51 1.08
CA TYR A 163 0.09 13.38 -0.01
C TYR A 163 0.57 14.81 0.14
N VAL A 164 0.41 15.41 1.33
CA VAL A 164 0.83 16.78 1.60
C VAL A 164 2.33 16.96 1.42
N TRP A 165 3.13 15.99 1.91
CA TRP A 165 4.59 16.05 1.83
C TRP A 165 5.09 15.93 0.39
N ILE A 166 4.58 14.97 -0.38
CA ILE A 166 4.94 14.77 -1.80
C ILE A 166 4.54 16.00 -2.63
N GLN A 167 3.31 16.50 -2.46
CA GLN A 167 2.83 17.70 -3.18
C GLN A 167 3.69 18.93 -2.92
N GLU A 168 4.30 19.05 -1.74
CA GLU A 168 5.13 20.18 -1.36
C GLU A 168 6.58 20.04 -1.80
N HIS A 169 7.12 18.84 -1.68
CA HIS A 169 8.56 18.61 -1.81
C HIS A 169 8.95 17.89 -3.11
N CYS A 170 8.04 17.14 -3.70
CA CYS A 170 8.26 16.34 -4.90
C CYS A 170 7.18 16.64 -5.97
N PRO A 171 7.04 17.91 -6.43
CA PRO A 171 6.00 18.30 -7.39
C PRO A 171 6.19 17.67 -8.78
N ASP A 172 7.34 17.10 -9.04
CA ASP A 172 7.71 16.33 -10.22
C ASP A 172 7.11 14.91 -10.22
N ILE A 173 6.68 14.40 -9.05
CA ILE A 173 5.99 13.10 -8.95
C ILE A 173 4.49 13.32 -9.12
N ARG A 174 3.92 12.73 -10.17
CA ARG A 174 2.45 12.71 -10.37
C ARG A 174 1.80 11.73 -9.41
N ILE A 175 0.88 12.22 -8.61
CA ILE A 175 0.01 11.44 -7.71
C ILE A 175 -1.44 11.89 -7.92
N PRO A 176 -2.45 11.07 -7.59
CA PRO A 176 -3.84 11.49 -7.67
C PRO A 176 -4.11 12.74 -6.83
N ALA A 177 -4.93 13.64 -7.31
CA ALA A 177 -5.35 14.78 -6.49
C ALA A 177 -6.17 14.29 -5.30
N LEU A 178 -5.76 14.68 -4.08
CA LEU A 178 -6.53 14.47 -2.86
C LEU A 178 -7.45 15.68 -2.65
N TYR A 179 -8.75 15.52 -2.89
CA TYR A 179 -9.72 16.59 -2.78
C TYR A 179 -10.18 16.84 -1.35
N ALA A 180 -10.36 15.77 -0.60
CA ALA A 180 -10.89 15.81 0.77
C ALA A 180 -10.59 14.52 1.53
N PHE A 181 -10.76 14.57 2.84
CA PHE A 181 -10.71 13.41 3.71
C PHE A 181 -11.50 13.67 5.00
N GLY A 182 -11.83 12.59 5.70
CA GLY A 182 -12.52 12.63 6.99
C GLY A 182 -12.05 11.53 7.92
N PHE A 183 -12.27 11.75 9.22
CA PHE A 183 -11.92 10.83 10.30
C PHE A 183 -13.17 10.20 10.94
N SER A 184 -12.97 9.18 11.75
CA SER A 184 -14.05 8.44 12.41
C SER A 184 -14.88 9.30 13.37
N ASP A 185 -14.27 10.36 13.95
CA ASP A 185 -14.91 11.33 14.84
C ASP A 185 -15.82 12.34 14.10
N GLY A 186 -15.94 12.24 12.77
CA GLY A 186 -16.71 13.13 11.93
C GLY A 186 -15.99 14.43 11.56
N THR A 187 -14.74 14.64 11.96
CA THR A 187 -13.96 15.78 11.48
C THR A 187 -13.55 15.57 10.03
N GLN A 188 -13.74 16.61 9.20
CA GLN A 188 -13.55 16.52 7.76
C GLN A 188 -12.77 17.73 7.24
N PHE A 189 -12.03 17.51 6.15
CA PHE A 189 -11.15 18.53 5.56
C PHE A 189 -11.28 18.53 4.04
N THR A 190 -11.31 19.75 3.48
CA THR A 190 -11.40 19.98 2.03
C THR A 190 -10.18 20.73 1.54
N HIS A 191 -9.67 20.36 0.38
CA HIS A 191 -8.55 21.05 -0.24
C HIS A 191 -8.89 22.51 -0.56
N THR A 192 -7.97 23.42 -0.32
CA THR A 192 -8.19 24.88 -0.49
C THR A 192 -8.47 25.31 -1.92
N SER A 193 -8.16 24.48 -2.94
CA SER A 193 -8.55 24.79 -4.33
C SER A 193 -10.05 24.94 -4.50
N GLN A 194 -10.84 24.27 -3.65
CA GLN A 194 -12.31 24.34 -3.65
C GLN A 194 -12.84 25.56 -2.87
N ALA A 195 -11.97 26.28 -2.15
CA ALA A 195 -12.37 27.46 -1.36
C ALA A 195 -12.42 28.74 -2.21
N PRO A 196 -13.19 29.78 -1.78
CA PRO A 196 -13.17 31.10 -2.37
C PRO A 196 -11.77 31.70 -2.47
N PHE A 197 -11.55 32.57 -3.46
CA PHE A 197 -10.24 33.16 -3.76
C PHE A 197 -9.58 33.80 -2.54
N SER A 198 -10.34 34.57 -1.74
CA SER A 198 -9.83 35.23 -0.53
C SER A 198 -9.25 34.25 0.49
N LEU A 199 -9.92 33.12 0.72
CA LEU A 199 -9.43 32.07 1.63
C LEU A 199 -8.18 31.36 1.06
N ARG A 200 -8.10 31.16 -0.25
CA ARG A 200 -6.92 30.61 -0.91
C ARG A 200 -5.69 31.51 -0.71
N VAL A 201 -5.87 32.81 -0.89
CA VAL A 201 -4.79 33.80 -0.68
C VAL A 201 -4.37 33.82 0.80
N ALA A 202 -5.33 33.94 1.72
CA ALA A 202 -5.05 33.92 3.16
C ALA A 202 -4.28 32.65 3.58
N ARG A 203 -4.64 31.48 3.02
CA ARG A 203 -3.94 30.22 3.27
C ARG A 203 -2.51 30.23 2.73
N ARG A 204 -2.28 30.75 1.53
CA ARG A 204 -0.92 30.89 0.96
C ARG A 204 -0.03 31.78 1.83
N VAL A 205 -0.54 32.92 2.28
CA VAL A 205 0.20 33.84 3.18
C VAL A 205 0.53 33.14 4.48
N ARG A 206 -0.44 32.44 5.10
CA ARG A 206 -0.22 31.72 6.36
C ARG A 206 0.83 30.61 6.19
N ARG A 207 0.81 29.87 5.09
CA ARG A 207 1.82 28.84 4.78
C ARG A 207 3.21 29.46 4.60
N TRP A 208 3.31 30.60 3.91
CA TRP A 208 4.55 31.32 3.74
C TRP A 208 5.11 31.80 5.10
N VAL A 209 4.27 32.32 5.99
CA VAL A 209 4.66 32.69 7.38
C VAL A 209 5.14 31.46 8.16
N HIS A 210 4.46 30.32 8.08
CA HIS A 210 4.90 29.07 8.72
C HIS A 210 6.29 28.68 8.25
N ARG A 211 6.56 28.76 6.94
CA ARG A 211 7.87 28.43 6.35
C ARG A 211 8.97 29.36 6.86
N ILE A 212 8.74 30.68 6.88
CA ILE A 212 9.73 31.64 7.38
C ILE A 212 10.02 31.45 8.87
N LEU A 213 9.01 31.13 9.66
CA LEU A 213 9.16 30.95 11.11
C LEU A 213 9.66 29.54 11.48
N GLY A 214 10.03 28.69 10.54
CA GLY A 214 10.47 27.32 10.80
C GLY A 214 9.41 26.45 11.52
N ARG A 215 8.11 26.79 11.37
CA ARG A 215 7.02 26.03 11.97
C ARG A 215 6.70 24.79 11.13
N PRO A 216 6.02 23.77 11.73
CA PRO A 216 5.57 22.60 10.98
C PRO A 216 4.84 22.96 9.69
N LEU A 217 4.98 22.11 8.66
CA LEU A 217 4.40 22.34 7.35
C LEU A 217 2.88 22.42 7.44
N LEU A 218 2.33 23.58 7.10
CA LEU A 218 0.90 23.82 7.07
C LEU A 218 0.33 23.27 5.75
N SER A 219 -0.61 22.34 5.82
CA SER A 219 -1.22 21.71 4.65
C SER A 219 -2.10 22.69 3.84
N ASN A 220 -2.55 22.27 2.68
CA ASN A 220 -3.55 23.00 1.86
C ASN A 220 -5.00 22.57 2.14
N TYR A 221 -5.31 22.12 3.36
CA TYR A 221 -6.66 21.66 3.71
C TYR A 221 -7.27 22.52 4.81
N ASN A 222 -8.55 22.83 4.65
CA ASN A 222 -9.37 23.55 5.64
C ASN A 222 -10.43 22.61 6.21
N ARG A 223 -10.75 22.79 7.49
CA ARG A 223 -11.83 22.04 8.13
C ARG A 223 -13.16 22.35 7.44
N ASN A 224 -13.92 21.31 7.11
CA ASN A 224 -15.26 21.39 6.55
C ASN A 224 -16.27 20.94 7.62
N THR A 225 -17.20 21.81 7.97
CA THR A 225 -18.25 21.54 8.96
C THR A 225 -19.61 21.31 8.31
N SER A 226 -19.70 21.42 6.99
CA SER A 226 -20.96 21.35 6.24
C SER A 226 -21.25 19.98 5.66
N ALA A 227 -20.25 19.10 5.55
CA ALA A 227 -20.43 17.76 5.00
C ALA A 227 -21.02 16.82 6.07
N PRO A 228 -21.97 15.93 5.69
CA PRO A 228 -22.53 14.96 6.62
C PRO A 228 -21.48 13.94 7.04
N ALA A 229 -21.62 13.37 8.26
CA ALA A 229 -20.75 12.30 8.73
C ALA A 229 -21.12 10.96 8.08
N ILE A 230 -20.10 10.16 7.71
CA ILE A 230 -20.28 8.80 7.17
C ILE A 230 -20.18 7.75 8.26
N GLY A 231 -19.42 8.01 9.33
CA GLY A 231 -19.16 7.05 10.42
C GLY A 231 -17.99 6.10 10.16
N THR A 232 -17.17 6.38 9.14
CA THR A 232 -15.89 5.72 8.85
C THR A 232 -14.92 6.75 8.28
N PRO A 233 -13.60 6.60 8.50
CA PRO A 233 -12.62 7.44 7.84
C PRO A 233 -12.65 7.23 6.32
N TYR A 234 -12.23 8.26 5.57
CA TYR A 234 -12.17 8.18 4.11
C TYR A 234 -11.18 9.20 3.52
N VAL A 235 -10.78 8.94 2.28
CA VAL A 235 -10.14 9.92 1.40
C VAL A 235 -10.94 10.04 0.10
N LEU A 236 -11.06 11.26 -0.44
CA LEU A 236 -11.69 11.56 -1.73
C LEU A 236 -10.61 11.93 -2.73
N LEU A 237 -10.41 11.07 -3.72
CA LEU A 237 -9.32 11.14 -4.67
C LEU A 237 -9.82 11.39 -6.10
N GLU A 238 -8.92 11.91 -6.92
CA GLU A 238 -9.04 11.89 -8.36
C GLU A 238 -9.15 10.44 -8.85
N PHE A 239 -10.07 10.20 -9.78
CA PHE A 239 -10.10 8.95 -10.51
C PHE A 239 -9.00 8.96 -11.58
N ILE A 240 -8.10 7.98 -11.52
CA ILE A 240 -7.09 7.78 -12.55
C ILE A 240 -7.60 6.73 -13.52
N GLY A 241 -7.91 7.16 -14.72
CA GLY A 241 -8.43 6.28 -15.77
C GLY A 241 -7.35 5.81 -16.76
N PRO A 242 -7.73 4.95 -17.70
CA PRO A 242 -6.80 4.42 -18.72
C PRO A 242 -6.15 5.50 -19.59
N GLU A 243 -6.74 6.69 -19.65
CA GLU A 243 -6.21 7.87 -20.36
C GLU A 243 -4.91 8.42 -19.72
N VAL A 244 -4.65 8.10 -18.45
CA VAL A 244 -3.42 8.48 -17.74
C VAL A 244 -2.36 7.40 -17.89
N GLY A 245 -2.75 6.14 -17.87
CA GLY A 245 -1.86 4.99 -18.01
C GLY A 245 -2.50 3.71 -17.51
N ASN A 246 -1.80 2.62 -17.70
CA ASN A 246 -2.18 1.29 -17.23
C ASN A 246 -1.31 0.87 -16.04
N MET A 247 -1.81 -0.01 -15.19
CA MET A 247 -1.00 -0.62 -14.14
C MET A 247 0.18 -1.36 -14.78
N LEU A 248 1.38 -1.14 -14.30
CA LEU A 248 2.58 -1.81 -14.79
C LEU A 248 2.43 -3.34 -14.78
N SER A 249 1.83 -3.90 -13.73
CA SER A 249 1.57 -5.33 -13.58
C SER A 249 0.73 -5.93 -14.71
N MET A 250 -0.14 -5.15 -15.35
CA MET A 250 -0.98 -5.62 -16.46
C MET A 250 -0.21 -5.82 -17.77
N THR A 251 0.89 -5.08 -17.95
CA THR A 251 1.68 -5.09 -19.19
C THR A 251 3.03 -5.77 -19.01
N TRP A 252 3.39 -6.12 -17.76
CA TRP A 252 4.70 -6.61 -17.37
C TRP A 252 5.13 -7.85 -18.15
N GLU A 253 4.32 -8.92 -18.09
CA GLU A 253 4.65 -10.18 -18.77
C GLU A 253 4.80 -10.05 -20.28
N GLN A 254 4.05 -9.13 -20.89
CA GLN A 254 4.05 -8.92 -22.34
C GLN A 254 5.31 -8.20 -22.82
N HIS A 255 5.90 -7.33 -21.98
CA HIS A 255 6.94 -6.39 -22.41
C HIS A 255 8.22 -6.44 -21.56
N ILE A 256 8.35 -7.34 -20.61
CA ILE A 256 9.54 -7.46 -19.76
C ILE A 256 10.84 -7.66 -20.55
N ASN A 257 10.77 -8.26 -21.73
CA ASN A 257 11.92 -8.49 -22.60
C ASN A 257 12.26 -7.29 -23.53
N ASP A 258 11.43 -6.23 -23.51
CA ASP A 258 11.69 -5.01 -24.28
C ASP A 258 12.69 -4.10 -23.54
N ALA A 259 13.91 -4.06 -24.04
CA ALA A 259 15.01 -3.33 -23.40
C ALA A 259 14.76 -1.81 -23.35
N GLU A 260 14.09 -1.24 -24.37
CA GLU A 260 13.82 0.21 -24.41
C GLU A 260 12.76 0.60 -23.38
N ARG A 261 11.68 -0.19 -23.24
CA ARG A 261 10.66 0.03 -22.22
C ARG A 261 11.25 -0.12 -20.82
N ARG A 262 12.04 -1.15 -20.56
CA ARG A 262 12.73 -1.30 -19.27
C ARG A 262 13.65 -0.12 -18.96
N ALA A 263 14.41 0.36 -19.94
CA ALA A 263 15.29 1.52 -19.75
C ALA A 263 14.49 2.77 -19.34
N ARG A 264 13.37 3.06 -20.01
CA ARG A 264 12.47 4.18 -19.63
C ARG A 264 11.87 4.00 -18.23
N LEU A 265 11.44 2.79 -17.90
CA LEU A 265 10.93 2.47 -16.55
C LEU A 265 12.02 2.71 -15.49
N TYR A 266 13.24 2.21 -15.71
CA TYR A 266 14.34 2.38 -14.75
C TYR A 266 14.76 3.85 -14.59
N GLU A 267 14.80 4.62 -15.67
CA GLU A 267 15.01 6.07 -15.61
C GLU A 267 13.87 6.77 -14.83
N GLY A 268 12.62 6.34 -15.03
CA GLY A 268 11.46 6.86 -14.31
C GLY A 268 11.51 6.56 -12.81
N ILE A 269 11.79 5.32 -12.43
CA ILE A 269 11.96 4.91 -11.03
C ILE A 269 13.13 5.69 -10.39
N SER A 270 14.26 5.79 -11.10
CA SER A 270 15.43 6.53 -10.62
C SER A 270 15.09 7.99 -10.32
N ARG A 271 14.35 8.67 -11.20
CA ARG A 271 13.89 10.06 -10.97
C ARG A 271 13.01 10.18 -9.74
N ILE A 272 12.08 9.23 -9.54
CA ILE A 272 11.23 9.22 -8.35
C ILE A 272 12.07 9.03 -7.09
N MET A 273 12.96 8.04 -7.06
CA MET A 273 13.83 7.79 -5.90
C MET A 273 14.72 9.00 -5.59
N LEU A 274 15.30 9.63 -6.61
CA LEU A 274 16.10 10.85 -6.47
C LEU A 274 15.26 12.02 -5.93
N SER A 275 14.02 12.17 -6.39
CA SER A 275 13.11 13.21 -5.90
C SER A 275 12.75 13.02 -4.43
N LEU A 276 12.43 11.79 -4.02
CA LEU A 276 12.08 11.47 -2.63
C LEU A 276 13.27 11.63 -1.67
N THR A 277 14.48 11.32 -2.10
CA THR A 277 15.70 11.36 -1.26
C THR A 277 16.37 12.74 -1.19
N ARG A 278 15.88 13.75 -1.93
CA ARG A 278 16.42 15.12 -1.87
C ARG A 278 16.39 15.73 -0.46
N LEU A 279 15.48 15.32 0.38
CA LEU A 279 15.27 15.84 1.73
C LEU A 279 15.41 14.72 2.76
N PRO A 280 16.63 14.49 3.28
CA PRO A 280 16.84 13.52 4.34
C PRO A 280 15.97 13.84 5.56
N GLN A 281 15.38 12.80 6.14
CA GLN A 281 14.56 12.95 7.32
C GLN A 281 15.38 12.77 8.59
N THR A 282 15.03 13.51 9.65
CA THR A 282 15.78 13.50 10.90
C THR A 282 15.41 12.35 11.84
N ARG A 283 14.37 11.60 11.50
CA ARG A 283 13.85 10.47 12.28
C ARG A 283 13.32 9.39 11.36
N ILE A 284 13.31 8.16 11.87
CA ILE A 284 12.60 7.03 11.28
C ILE A 284 11.16 7.06 11.78
N GLY A 285 10.18 7.06 10.88
CA GLY A 285 8.76 7.16 11.20
C GLY A 285 7.93 7.68 10.05
N CYS A 286 6.64 7.91 10.30
CA CYS A 286 5.72 8.48 9.32
C CYS A 286 5.38 9.94 9.64
N TYR A 287 5.16 10.72 8.59
CA TYR A 287 4.47 11.99 8.74
C TYR A 287 3.04 11.74 9.17
N ARG A 288 2.52 12.63 10.05
CA ARG A 288 1.17 12.57 10.58
C ARG A 288 0.48 13.91 10.41
N PHE A 289 -0.75 13.88 9.88
CA PHE A 289 -1.60 15.06 9.82
C PHE A 289 -2.22 15.36 11.19
N ASN A 290 -2.11 16.62 11.62
CA ASN A 290 -2.73 17.11 12.86
C ASN A 290 -4.05 17.84 12.53
N PRO A 291 -5.21 17.31 12.93
CA PRO A 291 -6.50 17.91 12.63
C PRO A 291 -6.77 19.25 13.35
N ASN A 292 -6.03 19.57 14.43
CA ASN A 292 -6.28 20.78 15.21
C ASN A 292 -5.74 22.04 14.51
N ASP A 293 -4.55 21.95 13.91
CA ASP A 293 -3.88 23.07 13.26
C ASP A 293 -3.63 22.86 11.76
N THR A 294 -4.02 21.68 11.25
CA THR A 294 -3.86 21.25 9.86
C THR A 294 -2.40 21.22 9.36
N THR A 295 -1.47 20.98 10.25
CA THR A 295 -0.05 20.78 9.95
C THR A 295 0.28 19.30 9.75
N ILE A 296 1.44 19.02 9.16
CA ILE A 296 2.05 17.68 9.18
C ILE A 296 3.37 17.71 9.95
N THR A 297 3.63 16.65 10.69
CA THR A 297 4.88 16.47 11.47
C THR A 297 5.34 15.03 11.36
N LEU A 298 6.65 14.79 11.39
CA LEU A 298 7.24 13.45 11.47
C LEU A 298 7.16 12.97 12.93
N ALA A 299 6.01 12.45 13.31
CA ALA A 299 5.66 12.17 14.70
C ALA A 299 4.77 10.92 14.87
N ASN A 300 4.76 10.04 13.89
CA ASN A 300 4.11 8.74 13.97
C ASN A 300 5.16 7.63 13.83
N ARG A 301 4.91 6.49 14.50
CA ARG A 301 5.74 5.29 14.32
C ARG A 301 5.89 4.95 12.83
N PRO A 302 6.94 4.20 12.42
CA PRO A 302 6.97 3.62 11.09
C PRO A 302 5.76 2.71 10.90
N LEU A 303 4.81 3.16 10.06
CA LEU A 303 3.58 2.43 9.81
C LEU A 303 3.77 1.56 8.58
N LEU A 304 4.23 0.34 8.78
CA LEU A 304 4.44 -0.66 7.75
C LEU A 304 3.20 -1.55 7.61
N SER A 305 2.91 -2.01 6.40
CA SER A 305 1.80 -2.96 6.16
C SER A 305 1.98 -4.24 6.98
N THR A 306 3.19 -4.77 7.06
CA THR A 306 3.55 -5.96 7.86
C THR A 306 3.22 -5.78 9.34
N THR A 307 3.55 -4.62 9.92
CA THR A 307 3.22 -4.31 11.32
C THR A 307 1.71 -4.38 11.58
N ILE A 308 0.93 -3.81 10.68
CA ILE A 308 -0.54 -3.80 10.81
C ILE A 308 -1.14 -5.18 10.58
N ILE A 309 -0.62 -5.96 9.64
CA ILE A 309 -1.06 -7.34 9.40
C ILE A 309 -0.84 -8.18 10.67
N PHE A 310 0.32 -8.07 11.30
CA PHE A 310 0.65 -8.85 12.49
C PHE A 310 -0.14 -8.38 13.71
N GLU A 311 -0.30 -7.08 13.93
CA GLU A 311 -1.20 -6.56 14.97
C GLU A 311 -2.63 -7.08 14.77
N ASN A 312 -3.10 -7.17 13.52
CA ASN A 312 -4.43 -7.72 13.20
C ASN A 312 -4.53 -9.24 13.41
N ALA A 313 -3.40 -9.94 13.37
CA ALA A 313 -3.26 -11.37 13.67
C ALA A 313 -2.95 -11.67 15.15
N ASN A 314 -3.24 -10.74 16.06
CA ASN A 314 -3.08 -10.80 17.51
C ASN A 314 -1.65 -10.57 18.05
N THR A 315 -0.69 -10.18 17.24
CA THR A 315 0.61 -9.74 17.77
C THR A 315 0.41 -8.47 18.64
N PRO A 316 0.93 -8.44 19.87
CA PRO A 316 0.81 -7.27 20.73
C PRO A 316 1.47 -6.04 20.09
N ARG A 317 0.80 -4.89 20.22
CA ARG A 317 1.37 -3.60 19.80
C ARG A 317 2.47 -3.17 20.77
N THR A 318 3.71 -3.36 20.39
CA THR A 318 4.88 -2.92 21.17
C THR A 318 5.29 -1.50 20.84
N ILE A 319 5.21 -1.09 19.56
CA ILE A 319 5.57 0.24 19.08
C ILE A 319 4.34 1.14 19.09
N GLN A 320 4.34 2.17 19.95
CA GLN A 320 3.18 3.06 20.10
C GLN A 320 3.06 4.05 18.94
N PRO A 321 1.83 4.55 18.60
CA PRO A 321 1.62 5.45 17.47
C PRO A 321 2.43 6.76 17.47
N SER A 322 2.91 7.22 18.64
CA SER A 322 3.71 8.43 18.77
C SER A 322 5.21 8.19 18.78
N GLU A 323 5.66 6.95 18.65
CA GLU A 323 7.08 6.58 18.71
C GLU A 323 7.76 6.77 17.35
N THR A 324 8.90 7.44 17.37
CA THR A 324 9.79 7.63 16.22
C THR A 324 11.23 7.40 16.67
N TYR A 325 12.10 7.00 15.75
CA TYR A 325 13.46 6.63 16.10
C TYR A 325 14.48 7.65 15.58
N HIS A 326 15.53 7.89 16.37
CA HIS A 326 16.65 8.77 16.02
C HIS A 326 17.83 8.02 15.41
N ASN A 327 17.87 6.72 15.57
CA ASN A 327 18.93 5.84 15.07
C ASN A 327 18.36 4.49 14.62
N THR A 328 19.12 3.83 13.76
CA THR A 328 18.78 2.55 13.16
C THR A 328 18.75 1.42 14.19
N ASP A 329 19.65 1.43 15.18
CA ASP A 329 19.77 0.34 16.16
C ASP A 329 18.52 0.18 17.02
N SER A 330 17.96 1.30 17.50
CA SER A 330 16.72 1.28 18.30
C SER A 330 15.53 0.79 17.45
N PHE A 331 15.41 1.27 16.22
CA PHE A 331 14.38 0.79 15.28
C PHE A 331 14.50 -0.71 15.04
N LEU A 332 15.71 -1.18 14.78
CA LEU A 332 15.98 -2.58 14.50
C LEU A 332 15.67 -3.48 15.71
N SER A 333 16.09 -3.05 16.92
CA SER A 333 15.82 -3.79 18.16
C SER A 333 14.32 -4.00 18.39
N ASP A 334 13.52 -2.94 18.19
CA ASP A 334 12.07 -3.02 18.37
C ASP A 334 11.41 -3.87 17.28
N MET A 335 11.87 -3.79 16.03
CA MET A 335 11.36 -4.63 14.95
C MET A 335 11.66 -6.11 15.21
N LEU A 336 12.88 -6.46 15.64
CA LEU A 336 13.23 -7.85 15.99
C LEU A 336 12.38 -8.36 17.17
N SER A 337 12.18 -7.54 18.20
CA SER A 337 11.33 -7.90 19.33
C SER A 337 9.87 -8.09 18.90
N PHE A 338 9.38 -7.26 17.99
CA PHE A 338 8.03 -7.38 17.43
C PHE A 338 7.85 -8.68 16.63
N PHE A 339 8.87 -9.11 15.90
CA PHE A 339 8.84 -10.39 15.18
C PHE A 339 8.89 -11.60 16.11
N ASP A 340 9.65 -11.53 17.20
CA ASP A 340 9.61 -12.56 18.24
C ASP A 340 8.20 -12.69 18.84
N ASP A 341 7.54 -11.56 19.12
CA ASP A 341 6.18 -11.55 19.64
C ASP A 341 5.17 -12.04 18.59
N GLN A 342 5.37 -11.73 17.30
CA GLN A 342 4.55 -12.25 16.21
C GLN A 342 4.58 -13.78 16.15
N PHE A 343 5.76 -14.38 16.19
CA PHE A 343 5.90 -15.84 16.20
C PHE A 343 5.17 -16.50 17.37
N LEU A 344 5.13 -15.82 18.54
CA LEU A 344 4.46 -16.32 19.73
C LEU A 344 2.92 -16.25 19.66
N HIS A 345 2.39 -15.18 19.08
CA HIS A 345 0.98 -14.84 19.19
C HIS A 345 0.17 -15.08 17.92
N ASP A 346 0.82 -15.13 16.75
CA ASP A 346 0.14 -15.44 15.50
C ASP A 346 0.11 -16.97 15.27
N PRO A 347 -1.08 -17.59 15.26
CA PRO A 347 -1.21 -19.02 14.96
C PRO A 347 -0.73 -19.39 13.55
N HIS A 348 -0.68 -18.41 12.63
CA HIS A 348 -0.48 -18.63 11.19
C HIS A 348 0.43 -17.56 10.57
N ALA A 349 1.59 -17.32 11.16
CA ALA A 349 2.56 -16.31 10.81
C ALA A 349 3.18 -16.50 9.41
N VAL A 350 2.40 -16.46 8.32
CA VAL A 350 2.96 -16.55 6.96
C VAL A 350 2.14 -15.76 5.95
N ARG A 351 2.81 -14.83 5.21
CA ARG A 351 2.56 -14.22 3.89
C ARG A 351 2.08 -12.80 3.82
N SER A 352 2.83 -12.02 3.02
CA SER A 352 2.40 -10.74 2.46
C SER A 352 2.44 -10.79 0.93
N GLU A 353 1.48 -10.16 0.27
CA GLU A 353 1.49 -9.89 -1.16
C GLU A 353 2.03 -8.46 -1.38
N ASN A 354 3.01 -8.30 -2.26
CA ASN A 354 3.54 -7.00 -2.66
C ASN A 354 3.01 -6.65 -4.04
N ASP A 355 2.12 -5.65 -4.11
CA ASP A 355 1.66 -5.09 -5.38
C ASP A 355 2.44 -3.82 -5.71
N ALA A 356 2.94 -3.73 -6.94
CA ALA A 356 3.57 -2.52 -7.45
C ALA A 356 2.49 -1.50 -7.90
N ASN A 357 2.35 -0.39 -7.17
CA ASN A 357 1.35 0.64 -7.41
C ASN A 357 1.84 1.74 -8.38
N ILE A 358 2.33 1.33 -9.55
CA ILE A 358 2.93 2.19 -10.59
C ILE A 358 2.07 2.13 -11.85
N LEU A 359 1.67 3.30 -12.37
CA LEU A 359 1.03 3.42 -13.69
C LEU A 359 2.06 3.88 -14.72
N VAL A 360 1.95 3.29 -15.92
CA VAL A 360 2.82 3.58 -17.07
C VAL A 360 1.98 3.82 -18.33
N ASP A 361 2.55 4.57 -19.28
CA ASP A 361 2.03 4.62 -20.65
C ASP A 361 2.47 3.39 -21.47
N ASP A 362 2.08 3.34 -22.75
CA ASP A 362 2.39 2.21 -23.64
C ASP A 362 3.90 2.00 -23.84
N ASP A 363 4.72 3.00 -23.59
CA ASP A 363 6.17 2.98 -23.69
C ASP A 363 6.89 2.76 -22.35
N TRP A 364 6.15 2.52 -21.28
CA TRP A 364 6.61 2.34 -19.90
C TRP A 364 7.26 3.58 -19.28
N ASN A 365 6.88 4.78 -19.72
CA ASN A 365 7.15 5.96 -18.91
C ASN A 365 6.18 5.99 -17.72
N ILE A 366 6.70 6.27 -16.52
CA ILE A 366 5.86 6.34 -15.32
C ILE A 366 4.97 7.59 -15.42
N THR A 367 3.66 7.39 -15.37
CA THR A 367 2.66 8.44 -15.51
C THR A 367 2.04 8.85 -14.18
N CYS A 368 1.93 7.94 -13.22
CA CYS A 368 1.36 8.22 -11.91
C CYS A 368 1.78 7.16 -10.88
N LEU A 369 1.97 7.59 -9.62
CA LEU A 369 2.02 6.69 -8.46
C LEU A 369 0.69 6.72 -7.75
N ILE A 370 0.16 5.57 -7.39
CA ILE A 370 -1.07 5.45 -6.61
C ILE A 370 -0.80 4.71 -5.30
N ASP A 371 -1.77 4.77 -4.38
CA ASP A 371 -1.75 4.05 -3.10
C ASP A 371 -0.57 4.41 -2.17
N LEU A 372 -0.60 5.63 -1.63
CA LEU A 372 0.50 6.21 -0.84
C LEU A 372 0.38 5.90 0.67
N GLU A 373 -0.30 4.82 1.04
CA GLU A 373 -0.73 4.57 2.43
C GLU A 373 0.37 4.12 3.39
N TRP A 374 1.46 3.53 2.87
CA TRP A 374 2.55 2.98 3.71
C TRP A 374 3.88 3.73 3.55
N ILE A 375 3.83 4.99 3.13
CA ILE A 375 5.04 5.80 2.98
C ILE A 375 5.56 6.22 4.34
N CYS A 376 6.80 5.83 4.65
CA CYS A 376 7.50 6.23 5.86
C CYS A 376 8.98 6.53 5.59
N ALA A 377 9.60 7.33 6.46
CA ALA A 377 11.04 7.51 6.49
C ALA A 377 11.66 6.30 7.18
N LEU A 378 12.54 5.60 6.49
CA LEU A 378 13.26 4.41 6.95
C LEU A 378 14.78 4.67 7.01
N PRO A 379 15.56 3.78 7.68
CA PRO A 379 17.01 3.86 7.66
C PRO A 379 17.56 3.89 6.23
N ILE A 380 18.56 4.72 5.98
CA ILE A 380 19.18 4.83 4.66
C ILE A 380 19.85 3.52 4.24
N GLU A 381 20.26 2.71 5.17
CA GLU A 381 20.84 1.39 4.99
C GLU A 381 19.86 0.39 4.34
N MET A 382 18.57 0.67 4.41
CA MET A 382 17.51 -0.10 3.75
C MET A 382 17.31 0.28 2.28
N LEU A 383 18.06 1.27 1.78
CA LEU A 383 17.96 1.68 0.39
C LEU A 383 18.55 0.61 -0.53
N GLU A 384 17.72 0.04 -1.38
CA GLU A 384 18.06 -1.06 -2.26
C GLU A 384 17.49 -0.90 -3.67
N VAL A 385 18.03 -1.66 -4.61
CA VAL A 385 17.43 -1.82 -5.93
C VAL A 385 16.16 -2.66 -5.79
N PRO A 386 15.03 -2.28 -6.41
CA PRO A 386 13.78 -3.03 -6.29
C PRO A 386 13.94 -4.51 -6.66
N SER A 387 13.58 -5.41 -5.75
CA SER A 387 13.74 -6.87 -5.94
C SER A 387 12.89 -7.43 -7.07
N TRP A 388 11.73 -6.79 -7.35
CA TRP A 388 10.77 -7.24 -8.36
C TRP A 388 11.18 -7.01 -9.82
N LEU A 389 12.36 -6.40 -10.11
CA LEU A 389 12.81 -6.12 -11.49
C LEU A 389 12.89 -7.34 -12.40
N THR A 390 13.00 -8.54 -11.86
CA THR A 390 12.99 -9.81 -12.61
C THR A 390 11.71 -10.62 -12.41
N ASN A 391 10.65 -10.04 -11.84
CA ASN A 391 9.40 -10.73 -11.50
C ASN A 391 9.61 -11.96 -10.61
N ARG A 392 10.55 -11.85 -9.67
CA ARG A 392 10.88 -12.87 -8.69
C ARG A 392 10.79 -12.29 -7.30
N SER A 393 10.26 -13.07 -6.37
CA SER A 393 10.33 -12.74 -4.96
C SER A 393 11.75 -12.97 -4.41
N PRO A 394 12.15 -12.29 -3.34
CA PRO A 394 13.53 -12.36 -2.83
C PRO A 394 14.03 -13.79 -2.55
N GLU A 395 13.18 -14.69 -2.05
CA GLU A 395 13.52 -16.09 -1.78
C GLU A 395 13.77 -16.94 -3.04
N GLN A 396 13.33 -16.44 -4.20
CA GLN A 396 13.57 -17.09 -5.50
C GLN A 396 14.88 -16.62 -6.16
N LEU A 397 15.55 -15.63 -5.56
CA LEU A 397 16.79 -15.08 -6.11
C LEU A 397 18.01 -15.94 -5.71
N THR A 398 18.06 -17.15 -6.24
CA THR A 398 19.16 -18.10 -6.05
C THR A 398 19.68 -18.61 -7.41
N GLY A 399 20.92 -19.09 -7.48
CA GLY A 399 21.52 -19.65 -8.69
C GLY A 399 21.37 -18.71 -9.90
N GLU A 400 20.87 -19.23 -11.03
CA GLU A 400 20.69 -18.47 -12.27
C GLU A 400 19.75 -17.25 -12.12
N HIS A 401 18.76 -17.33 -11.24
CA HIS A 401 17.86 -16.21 -10.99
C HIS A 401 18.55 -15.05 -10.27
N LEU A 402 19.50 -15.37 -9.38
CA LEU A 402 20.34 -14.37 -8.72
C LEU A 402 21.26 -13.67 -9.72
N ASP A 403 21.86 -14.42 -10.65
CA ASP A 403 22.73 -13.88 -11.70
C ASP A 403 21.92 -12.95 -12.65
N LEU A 404 20.72 -13.36 -13.02
CA LEU A 404 19.81 -12.53 -13.82
C LEU A 404 19.44 -11.24 -13.09
N PHE A 405 19.11 -11.33 -11.82
CA PHE A 405 18.79 -10.15 -11.00
C PHE A 405 20.02 -9.25 -10.84
N ASP A 406 21.21 -9.77 -10.60
CA ASP A 406 22.43 -8.97 -10.49
C ASP A 406 22.73 -8.18 -11.79
N ASN A 407 22.51 -8.79 -12.96
CA ASN A 407 22.63 -8.13 -14.23
C ASN A 407 21.62 -6.98 -14.37
N GLU A 408 20.34 -7.21 -14.08
CA GLU A 408 19.30 -6.16 -14.12
C GLU A 408 19.55 -5.05 -13.10
N ARG A 409 20.01 -5.40 -11.90
CA ARG A 409 20.44 -4.45 -10.87
C ARG A 409 21.55 -3.51 -11.39
N GLN A 410 22.53 -4.02 -12.14
CA GLN A 410 23.59 -3.20 -12.71
C GLN A 410 23.06 -2.26 -13.80
N VAL A 411 22.11 -2.73 -14.62
CA VAL A 411 21.43 -1.88 -15.63
C VAL A 411 20.66 -0.76 -14.93
N PHE A 412 19.89 -1.09 -13.89
CA PHE A 412 19.15 -0.11 -13.08
C PHE A 412 20.09 0.94 -12.46
N LEU A 413 21.18 0.52 -11.83
CA LEU A 413 22.15 1.43 -11.22
C LEU A 413 22.83 2.33 -12.26
N SER A 414 23.05 1.82 -13.47
CA SER A 414 23.58 2.62 -14.58
C SER A 414 22.58 3.70 -15.04
N ALA A 415 21.29 3.37 -15.08
CA ALA A 415 20.23 4.34 -15.35
C ALA A 415 20.15 5.41 -14.24
N MET A 416 20.26 5.00 -12.99
CA MET A 416 20.27 5.93 -11.84
C MET A 416 21.49 6.85 -11.85
N ASP A 417 22.69 6.33 -12.15
CA ASP A 417 23.91 7.16 -12.30
C ASP A 417 23.77 8.19 -13.43
N LYS A 418 23.07 7.83 -14.52
CA LYS A 418 22.76 8.74 -15.61
C LYS A 418 21.82 9.85 -15.16
N GLU A 419 20.74 9.50 -14.45
CA GLU A 419 19.78 10.48 -13.93
C GLU A 419 20.41 11.38 -12.84
N LEU A 420 21.29 10.87 -11.99
CA LEU A 420 22.06 11.66 -11.02
C LEU A 420 22.88 12.76 -11.69
N LYS A 421 23.50 12.47 -12.85
CA LYS A 421 24.24 13.47 -13.62
C LYS A 421 23.35 14.55 -14.24
N ASN A 422 22.09 14.23 -14.52
CA ASN A 422 21.13 15.15 -15.09
C ASN A 422 20.52 16.10 -14.03
N VAL A 423 20.56 15.73 -12.74
CA VAL A 423 20.06 16.55 -11.65
C VAL A 423 21.09 17.61 -11.29
N GLN A 424 20.76 18.89 -11.50
CA GLN A 424 21.65 20.04 -11.26
C GLN A 424 21.92 20.34 -9.78
N GLN A 425 21.22 19.67 -8.86
CA GLN A 425 21.42 19.79 -7.41
C GLN A 425 22.32 18.68 -6.90
N GLU A 426 23.35 19.05 -6.15
CA GLU A 426 24.15 18.09 -5.38
C GLU A 426 23.22 17.35 -4.41
N HIS A 427 23.16 16.03 -4.54
CA HIS A 427 22.54 15.18 -3.55
C HIS A 427 23.55 14.93 -2.43
N ASP A 428 23.19 15.24 -1.19
CA ASP A 428 24.00 14.92 -0.01
C ASP A 428 24.17 13.41 0.19
N ILE A 429 23.26 12.60 -0.38
CA ILE A 429 23.22 11.16 -0.22
C ILE A 429 23.82 10.48 -1.45
N GLN A 430 24.81 9.63 -1.24
CA GLN A 430 25.45 8.81 -2.27
C GLN A 430 24.62 7.54 -2.57
N ILE A 431 23.41 7.71 -3.15
CA ILE A 431 22.38 6.68 -3.33
C ILE A 431 22.92 5.42 -3.98
N THR A 432 23.57 5.54 -5.14
CA THR A 432 24.07 4.38 -5.89
C THR A 432 25.22 3.68 -5.18
N SER A 433 26.05 4.43 -4.44
CA SER A 433 27.12 3.86 -3.61
C SER A 433 26.53 3.01 -2.48
N ILE A 434 25.51 3.53 -1.79
CA ILE A 434 24.83 2.79 -0.70
C ILE A 434 24.23 1.49 -1.22
N MET A 435 23.53 1.53 -2.37
CA MET A 435 22.95 0.32 -2.97
C MET A 435 24.02 -0.70 -3.39
N ARG A 436 25.16 -0.25 -3.95
CA ARG A 436 26.28 -1.13 -4.30
C ARG A 436 26.91 -1.74 -3.05
N ASP A 437 27.12 -0.93 -2.03
CA ASP A 437 27.68 -1.41 -0.74
C ASP A 437 26.74 -2.37 -0.03
N SER A 438 25.43 -2.12 -0.04
CA SER A 438 24.43 -3.01 0.52
C SER A 438 24.44 -4.39 -0.15
N TRP A 439 24.55 -4.43 -1.47
CA TRP A 439 24.68 -5.67 -2.25
C TRP A 439 25.98 -6.40 -1.96
N THR A 440 27.12 -5.71 -2.02
CA THR A 440 28.46 -6.29 -1.83
C THR A 440 28.64 -6.81 -0.41
N SER A 441 28.13 -6.09 0.58
CA SER A 441 28.16 -6.47 1.99
C SER A 441 27.13 -7.52 2.36
N LYS A 442 26.18 -7.84 1.47
CA LYS A 442 25.02 -8.70 1.71
C LYS A 442 24.02 -8.15 2.74
N ARG A 443 24.14 -6.86 3.12
CA ARG A 443 23.17 -6.21 4.01
C ARG A 443 21.76 -6.16 3.43
N VAL A 444 21.62 -6.11 2.11
CA VAL A 444 20.32 -6.17 1.42
C VAL A 444 19.46 -7.33 1.93
N TRP A 445 20.01 -8.53 2.06
CA TRP A 445 19.27 -9.70 2.52
C TRP A 445 18.82 -9.61 3.98
N PHE A 446 19.66 -9.02 4.83
CA PHE A 446 19.29 -8.75 6.21
C PHE A 446 18.11 -7.76 6.29
N TRP A 447 18.15 -6.67 5.52
CA TRP A 447 17.06 -5.72 5.50
C TRP A 447 15.78 -6.28 4.88
N THR A 448 15.89 -7.13 3.88
CA THR A 448 14.74 -7.87 3.33
C THR A 448 14.12 -8.78 4.40
N CYS A 449 14.94 -9.44 5.23
CA CYS A 449 14.43 -10.19 6.38
C CYS A 449 13.66 -9.32 7.38
N ILE A 450 14.14 -8.10 7.66
CA ILE A 450 13.45 -7.15 8.56
C ILE A 450 12.10 -6.66 7.99
N GLN A 451 11.93 -6.68 6.68
CA GLN A 451 10.67 -6.32 6.04
C GLN A 451 9.68 -7.50 5.97
N SER A 452 10.16 -8.73 5.99
CA SER A 452 9.34 -9.93 5.85
C SER A 452 9.89 -11.10 6.67
N VAL A 453 9.18 -11.48 7.71
CA VAL A 453 9.59 -12.60 8.62
C VAL A 453 9.69 -13.94 7.92
N ASN A 454 8.83 -14.17 6.94
CA ASN A 454 8.77 -15.49 6.27
C ASN A 454 10.00 -15.82 5.44
N LEU A 455 10.77 -14.78 5.07
CA LEU A 455 11.96 -14.95 4.24
C LEU A 455 13.22 -15.29 5.05
N TRP A 456 13.18 -15.21 6.39
CA TRP A 456 14.35 -15.36 7.23
C TRP A 456 15.11 -16.65 6.97
N LEU A 457 14.45 -17.80 6.98
CA LEU A 457 15.10 -19.09 6.80
C LEU A 457 15.86 -19.14 5.48
N PHE A 458 15.16 -18.88 4.37
CA PHE A 458 15.74 -18.95 3.03
C PHE A 458 16.87 -17.94 2.82
N LEU A 459 16.66 -16.68 3.19
CA LEU A 459 17.65 -15.63 2.96
C LEU A 459 18.87 -15.75 3.87
N ILE A 460 18.71 -16.26 5.09
CA ILE A 460 19.84 -16.53 5.98
C ILE A 460 20.67 -17.67 5.40
N GLU A 461 20.07 -18.79 5.06
CA GLU A 461 20.77 -19.97 4.55
C GLU A 461 21.44 -19.70 3.20
N ASP A 462 20.73 -19.08 2.24
CA ASP A 462 21.21 -18.92 0.88
C ASP A 462 22.19 -17.75 0.71
N HIS A 463 22.06 -16.67 1.49
CA HIS A 463 22.77 -15.41 1.22
C HIS A 463 23.62 -14.87 2.37
N ILE A 464 23.22 -15.08 3.62
CA ILE A 464 23.90 -14.49 4.78
C ILE A 464 24.96 -15.46 5.31
N LEU A 465 24.60 -16.68 5.66
CA LEU A 465 25.52 -17.67 6.23
C LEU A 465 26.74 -17.93 5.34
N PRO A 466 26.62 -18.11 4.00
CA PRO A 466 27.78 -18.35 3.15
C PRO A 466 28.83 -17.25 3.19
N LYS A 467 28.44 -16.01 3.56
CA LYS A 467 29.38 -14.90 3.72
C LYS A 467 30.15 -14.93 5.04
N PHE A 468 29.51 -15.38 6.11
CA PHE A 468 30.03 -15.24 7.48
C PHE A 468 30.67 -16.52 8.03
N SER A 469 31.13 -17.40 7.18
CA SER A 469 31.81 -18.64 7.53
C SER A 469 30.86 -19.82 7.69
N TYR A 470 30.43 -20.36 6.57
CA TYR A 470 29.80 -21.66 6.55
C TYR A 470 30.86 -22.71 6.99
N HIS A 471 30.57 -23.47 8.03
CA HIS A 471 31.37 -24.60 8.47
C HIS A 471 30.49 -25.86 8.58
N ASP A 472 31.09 -27.01 8.38
CA ASP A 472 30.41 -28.30 8.59
C ASP A 472 29.92 -28.37 10.06
N GLY A 473 28.64 -28.32 10.28
CA GLY A 473 28.01 -28.32 11.62
C GLY A 473 27.29 -27.06 12.02
N ILE A 474 27.18 -26.04 11.13
CA ILE A 474 26.40 -24.80 11.43
C ILE A 474 24.94 -25.15 11.73
N ASP A 475 24.35 -26.13 11.04
CA ASP A 475 22.99 -26.62 11.28
C ASP A 475 22.79 -27.15 12.69
N ASP A 476 23.81 -27.86 13.21
CA ASP A 476 23.77 -28.38 14.58
C ASP A 476 23.93 -27.26 15.60
N ASP A 477 24.75 -26.26 15.30
CA ASP A 477 24.89 -25.08 16.15
C ASP A 477 23.60 -24.22 16.14
N LEU A 478 22.96 -24.01 14.99
CA LEU A 478 21.66 -23.34 14.89
C LEU A 478 20.58 -24.12 15.65
N LYS A 479 20.53 -25.44 15.55
CA LYS A 479 19.64 -26.29 16.35
C LYS A 479 19.93 -26.16 17.85
N ARG A 480 21.19 -26.08 18.27
CA ARG A 480 21.55 -25.88 19.68
C ARG A 480 21.14 -24.49 20.17
N VAL A 481 21.38 -23.43 19.39
CA VAL A 481 20.97 -22.07 19.72
C VAL A 481 19.43 -21.98 19.78
N SER A 482 18.71 -22.60 18.87
CA SER A 482 17.25 -22.61 18.87
C SER A 482 16.65 -23.25 20.14
N THR A 483 17.33 -24.18 20.79
CA THR A 483 16.87 -24.77 22.06
C THR A 483 16.98 -23.84 23.26
N VAL A 484 17.78 -22.79 23.16
CA VAL A 484 18.01 -21.78 24.22
C VAL A 484 17.53 -20.37 23.81
N TRP A 485 16.87 -20.27 22.65
CA TRP A 485 16.33 -19.01 22.16
C TRP A 485 15.43 -18.32 23.19
N ARG A 486 14.59 -19.08 23.89
CA ARG A 486 13.68 -18.56 24.92
C ARG A 486 13.37 -19.62 25.97
N GLU A 487 13.10 -19.17 27.21
CA GLU A 487 12.57 -20.07 28.24
C GLU A 487 11.22 -20.66 27.79
N GLY A 488 11.05 -21.97 27.90
CA GLY A 488 9.80 -22.64 27.52
C GLY A 488 9.63 -22.96 26.03
N VAL A 489 10.70 -22.94 25.21
CA VAL A 489 10.65 -23.23 23.75
C VAL A 489 9.84 -24.49 23.43
N ARG A 490 10.03 -25.59 24.18
CA ARG A 490 9.30 -26.85 23.93
C ARG A 490 7.78 -26.68 24.07
N GLN A 491 7.33 -25.96 25.11
CA GLN A 491 5.91 -25.68 25.32
C GLN A 491 5.34 -24.81 24.19
N ILE A 492 6.12 -23.86 23.67
CA ILE A 492 5.73 -23.03 22.52
C ILE A 492 5.57 -23.89 21.27
N VAL A 493 6.54 -24.76 20.95
CA VAL A 493 6.46 -25.66 19.79
C VAL A 493 5.27 -26.61 19.89
N GLU A 494 5.05 -27.21 21.08
CA GLU A 494 3.88 -28.07 21.32
C GLU A 494 2.55 -27.31 21.20
N ALA A 495 2.52 -26.03 21.60
CA ALA A 495 1.33 -25.18 21.42
C ALA A 495 1.06 -24.92 19.93
N LYS A 496 2.09 -24.58 19.15
CA LYS A 496 1.97 -24.36 17.70
C LYS A 496 1.52 -25.61 16.94
N GLN A 497 1.99 -26.79 17.31
CA GLN A 497 1.51 -28.07 16.76
C GLN A 497 0.02 -28.34 17.09
N ARG A 498 -0.43 -27.95 18.27
CA ARG A 498 -1.86 -28.05 18.63
C ARG A 498 -2.70 -27.05 17.84
N GLU A 499 -2.23 -25.80 17.70
CA GLU A 499 -2.89 -24.75 16.90
C GLU A 499 -3.11 -25.23 15.45
N GLU A 500 -2.11 -25.87 14.82
CA GLU A 500 -2.24 -26.45 13.49
C GLU A 500 -3.34 -27.52 13.42
N THR A 501 -3.41 -28.39 14.43
CA THR A 501 -4.45 -29.41 14.49
C THR A 501 -5.85 -28.79 14.63
N GLU A 502 -5.98 -27.72 15.40
CA GLU A 502 -7.24 -27.00 15.58
C GLU A 502 -7.62 -26.24 14.31
N TYR A 503 -6.65 -25.61 13.62
CA TYR A 503 -6.85 -24.97 12.35
C TYR A 503 -7.48 -25.91 11.31
N GLN A 504 -6.92 -27.11 11.15
CA GLN A 504 -7.45 -28.10 10.20
C GLN A 504 -8.90 -28.50 10.50
N LYS A 505 -9.27 -28.61 11.78
CA LYS A 505 -10.66 -28.90 12.19
C LYS A 505 -11.59 -27.73 11.86
N GLU A 506 -11.18 -26.50 12.19
CA GLU A 506 -11.96 -25.30 11.91
C GLU A 506 -12.13 -25.07 10.42
N LEU A 507 -11.05 -25.25 9.64
CA LEU A 507 -11.08 -25.13 8.17
C LEU A 507 -12.11 -26.08 7.58
N GLN A 508 -12.13 -27.34 8.00
CA GLN A 508 -13.12 -28.32 7.55
C GLN A 508 -14.56 -27.91 7.87
N HIS A 509 -14.77 -27.31 9.03
CA HIS A 509 -16.09 -26.82 9.44
C HIS A 509 -16.54 -25.65 8.56
N LEU A 510 -15.69 -24.63 8.39
CA LEU A 510 -15.97 -23.43 7.57
C LEU A 510 -16.22 -23.77 6.10
N LEU A 511 -15.43 -24.68 5.53
CA LEU A 511 -15.62 -25.12 4.15
C LEU A 511 -16.97 -25.86 3.96
N LYS A 512 -17.43 -26.64 4.95
CA LYS A 512 -18.78 -27.25 4.92
C LYS A 512 -19.88 -26.19 4.96
N GLU A 513 -19.72 -25.15 5.78
CA GLU A 513 -20.68 -24.03 5.83
C GLU A 513 -20.74 -23.28 4.48
N GLU A 514 -19.59 -22.97 3.87
CA GLU A 514 -19.52 -22.30 2.57
C GLU A 514 -20.21 -23.11 1.47
N MET A 515 -20.16 -24.43 1.54
CA MET A 515 -20.86 -25.31 0.61
C MET A 515 -22.36 -25.35 0.83
N ALA A 516 -22.81 -25.28 2.09
CA ALA A 516 -24.24 -25.31 2.42
C ALA A 516 -24.92 -23.96 2.08
N ALA A 517 -24.16 -22.89 1.96
CA ALA A 517 -24.65 -21.53 1.65
C ALA A 517 -24.75 -21.23 0.13
N LYS A 518 -24.23 -22.11 -0.72
CA LYS A 518 -24.34 -22.06 -2.20
C LYS A 518 -25.49 -22.94 -2.69
#